data_34e7812a620b323aebc483458c1e2fb7
#
_entry.id   34e7812a620b323aebc483458c1e2fb7
#
_cell.length_a   1.000
_cell.length_b   1.000
_cell.length_c   1.000
_cell.angle_alpha   90.00
_cell.angle_beta   90.00
_cell.angle_gamma   90.00
#
_symmetry.space_group_name_H-M   'P 1'
#
loop_
_entity.id
_entity.type
_entity.pdbx_description
1 polymer ?
#
loop_
_entity_poly.entity_id
_entity_poly.type
_entity_poly.pdbx_seq_one_letter_code
_entity_poly.pdbx_strand_id
1 'polypeptide(L)'
;IATPPDSHYAYSLQVAAAGKHCCVEKPMALHAGQSLAMQQAFEQAGLHLFVAYYRRSLPRFAQVRQWLADGRIGEVRHLHWSLSKAASEADRSGAANWRTDPQVAGGGYFADLASHGLDLFQYLLGDIVEVAGFSTRQAGLYAAEDAVSASW
;
A
#
# COMPACT_ATOMS: atom_id res chain seq x y z
N ILE A 1 1.69 10.98 10.63
CA ILE A 1 0.38 10.36 10.93
C ILE A 1 0.61 8.87 10.99
N ALA A 2 0.31 8.22 12.12
CA ALA A 2 0.51 6.80 12.35
C ALA A 2 -0.75 6.18 12.98
N THR A 3 -1.89 6.55 12.44
CA THR A 3 -3.22 6.08 12.84
C THR A 3 -3.71 4.98 11.89
N PRO A 4 -4.87 4.37 12.08
CA PRO A 4 -5.49 3.53 11.06
C PRO A 4 -5.86 4.33 9.78
N PRO A 5 -5.91 3.66 8.61
CA PRO A 5 -6.04 4.32 7.30
C PRO A 5 -7.27 5.19 7.09
N ASP A 6 -8.39 4.90 7.76
CA ASP A 6 -9.64 5.67 7.68
C ASP A 6 -9.49 7.13 8.09
N SER A 7 -8.52 7.44 8.96
CA SER A 7 -8.25 8.79 9.44
C SER A 7 -7.14 9.53 8.67
N HIS A 8 -6.36 8.85 7.83
CA HIS A 8 -5.22 9.43 7.11
C HIS A 8 -5.60 10.65 6.28
N TYR A 9 -6.69 10.52 5.50
CA TYR A 9 -7.19 11.60 4.65
C TYR A 9 -7.51 12.86 5.44
N ALA A 10 -8.35 12.73 6.46
CA ALA A 10 -8.82 13.88 7.24
C ALA A 10 -7.66 14.58 7.97
N TYR A 11 -6.78 13.82 8.61
CA TYR A 11 -5.63 14.41 9.32
C TYR A 11 -4.61 15.01 8.37
N SER A 12 -4.37 14.42 7.19
CA SER A 12 -3.46 14.98 6.21
C SER A 12 -3.93 16.35 5.71
N LEU A 13 -5.22 16.52 5.43
CA LEU A 13 -5.77 17.81 5.05
C LEU A 13 -5.64 18.86 6.16
N GLN A 14 -5.83 18.47 7.43
CA GLN A 14 -5.60 19.37 8.56
C GLN A 14 -4.12 19.79 8.67
N VAL A 15 -3.19 18.87 8.44
CA VAL A 15 -1.74 19.16 8.42
C VAL A 15 -1.39 20.12 7.30
N ALA A 16 -1.93 19.91 6.09
CA ALA A 16 -1.75 20.83 4.96
C ALA A 16 -2.32 22.23 5.28
N ALA A 17 -3.53 22.30 5.80
CA ALA A 17 -4.15 23.57 6.22
C ALA A 17 -3.36 24.29 7.32
N ALA A 18 -2.65 23.56 8.17
CA ALA A 18 -1.75 24.12 9.18
C ALA A 18 -0.37 24.53 8.62
N GLY A 19 -0.14 24.42 7.30
CA GLY A 19 1.11 24.81 6.65
C GLY A 19 2.30 23.93 7.03
N LYS A 20 2.08 22.63 7.27
CA LYS A 20 3.13 21.69 7.68
C LYS A 20 3.33 20.58 6.66
N HIS A 21 4.59 20.14 6.50
CA HIS A 21 4.91 18.90 5.78
C HIS A 21 4.35 17.70 6.55
N CYS A 22 4.03 16.63 5.83
CA CYS A 22 3.43 15.43 6.42
C CYS A 22 4.19 14.17 6.02
N CYS A 23 4.33 13.25 6.97
CA CYS A 23 4.60 11.84 6.70
C CYS A 23 3.40 11.03 7.21
N VAL A 24 2.79 10.25 6.34
CA VAL A 24 1.62 9.40 6.66
C VAL A 24 1.97 7.93 6.48
N GLU A 25 1.46 7.09 7.36
CA GLU A 25 1.58 5.64 7.25
C GLU A 25 0.86 5.11 5.98
N LYS A 26 1.31 3.95 5.56
CA LYS A 26 0.69 3.21 4.46
C LYS A 26 -0.51 2.36 4.94
N PRO A 27 -1.46 2.05 4.05
CA PRO A 27 -1.70 2.69 2.76
C PRO A 27 -2.03 4.17 2.94
N MET A 28 -1.73 4.99 1.94
CA MET A 28 -1.87 6.45 2.02
C MET A 28 -3.29 6.89 2.41
N ALA A 29 -4.29 6.20 1.88
CA ALA A 29 -5.71 6.44 2.16
C ALA A 29 -6.53 5.18 1.84
N LEU A 30 -7.84 5.20 2.06
CA LEU A 30 -8.75 4.08 1.78
C LEU A 30 -8.91 3.79 0.28
N HIS A 31 -8.79 4.81 -0.57
CA HIS A 31 -8.93 4.68 -2.02
C HIS A 31 -8.21 5.80 -2.78
N ALA A 32 -8.00 5.59 -4.08
CA ALA A 32 -7.24 6.50 -4.95
C ALA A 32 -7.76 7.95 -4.95
N GLY A 33 -9.08 8.16 -4.89
CA GLY A 33 -9.65 9.51 -4.85
C GLY A 33 -9.21 10.33 -3.63
N GLN A 34 -9.15 9.70 -2.45
CA GLN A 34 -8.61 10.35 -1.25
C GLN A 34 -7.12 10.64 -1.40
N SER A 35 -6.35 9.68 -1.92
CA SER A 35 -4.91 9.85 -2.16
C SER A 35 -4.62 11.03 -3.09
N LEU A 36 -5.37 11.13 -4.19
CA LEU A 36 -5.25 12.23 -5.13
C LEU A 36 -5.58 13.59 -4.49
N ALA A 37 -6.66 13.65 -3.71
CA ALA A 37 -7.04 14.86 -3.01
C ALA A 37 -5.99 15.30 -1.97
N MET A 38 -5.38 14.35 -1.25
CA MET A 38 -4.25 14.62 -0.35
C MET A 38 -3.07 15.19 -1.12
N GLN A 39 -2.66 14.55 -2.21
CA GLN A 39 -1.57 15.03 -3.05
C GLN A 39 -1.81 16.46 -3.52
N GLN A 40 -2.98 16.73 -4.10
CA GLN A 40 -3.35 18.06 -4.60
C GLN A 40 -3.34 19.13 -3.51
N ALA A 41 -3.82 18.82 -2.29
CA ALA A 41 -3.82 19.76 -1.18
C ALA A 41 -2.40 20.16 -0.76
N PHE A 42 -1.46 19.22 -0.72
CA PHE A 42 -0.07 19.51 -0.39
C PHE A 42 0.66 20.24 -1.53
N GLU A 43 0.42 19.87 -2.78
CA GLU A 43 0.98 20.57 -3.96
C GLU A 43 0.53 22.03 -4.00
N GLN A 44 -0.77 22.30 -3.83
CA GLN A 44 -1.33 23.66 -3.81
C GLN A 44 -0.77 24.50 -2.67
N ALA A 45 -0.47 23.89 -1.52
CA ALA A 45 0.13 24.56 -0.38
C ALA A 45 1.66 24.72 -0.48
N GLY A 46 2.32 24.15 -1.52
CA GLY A 46 3.79 24.13 -1.64
C GLY A 46 4.47 23.30 -0.55
N LEU A 47 3.79 22.25 -0.07
CA LEU A 47 4.22 21.40 1.02
C LEU A 47 4.57 19.99 0.54
N HIS A 48 5.37 19.26 1.33
CA HIS A 48 5.72 17.88 1.04
C HIS A 48 4.81 16.91 1.79
N LEU A 49 4.35 15.88 1.06
CA LEU A 49 3.64 14.73 1.60
C LEU A 49 4.46 13.48 1.31
N PHE A 50 4.84 12.76 2.36
CA PHE A 50 5.57 11.50 2.29
C PHE A 50 4.67 10.36 2.75
N VAL A 51 4.69 9.24 2.03
CA VAL A 51 4.04 8.00 2.46
C VAL A 51 5.10 7.02 2.96
N ALA A 52 4.86 6.34 4.07
CA ALA A 52 5.84 5.50 4.75
C ALA A 52 6.13 4.16 4.04
N TYR A 53 6.37 4.20 2.74
CA TYR A 53 6.85 3.05 1.96
C TYR A 53 8.36 2.86 2.16
N TYR A 54 8.75 2.54 3.39
CA TYR A 54 10.14 2.50 3.85
C TYR A 54 11.04 1.53 3.07
N ARG A 55 10.48 0.54 2.36
CA ARG A 55 11.25 -0.46 1.61
C ARG A 55 12.14 0.17 0.54
N ARG A 56 11.71 1.28 -0.07
CA ARG A 56 12.52 2.03 -1.05
C ARG A 56 13.86 2.51 -0.48
N SER A 57 13.91 2.78 0.83
CA SER A 57 15.11 3.27 1.53
C SER A 57 16.00 2.17 2.09
N LEU A 58 15.62 0.90 1.98
CA LEU A 58 16.44 -0.20 2.48
C LEU A 58 17.59 -0.51 1.51
N PRO A 59 18.84 -0.61 2.02
CA PRO A 59 20.03 -0.83 1.17
C PRO A 59 19.90 -2.03 0.23
N ARG A 60 19.27 -3.12 0.67
CA ARG A 60 19.05 -4.31 -0.16
C ARG A 60 18.22 -4.02 -1.42
N PHE A 61 17.21 -3.16 -1.34
CA PHE A 61 16.39 -2.83 -2.51
C PHE A 61 17.04 -1.75 -3.38
N ALA A 62 17.80 -0.83 -2.81
CA ALA A 62 18.66 0.06 -3.57
C ALA A 62 19.70 -0.74 -4.38
N GLN A 63 20.26 -1.80 -3.80
CA GLN A 63 21.19 -2.69 -4.49
C GLN A 63 20.53 -3.46 -5.65
N VAL A 64 19.30 -3.97 -5.45
CA VAL A 64 18.53 -4.61 -6.52
C VAL A 64 18.27 -3.62 -7.67
N ARG A 65 17.86 -2.39 -7.34
CA ARG A 65 17.67 -1.33 -8.34
C ARG A 65 18.93 -1.04 -9.14
N GLN A 66 20.08 -0.99 -8.47
CA GLN A 66 21.37 -0.81 -9.12
C GLN A 66 21.68 -1.97 -10.08
N TRP A 67 21.46 -3.22 -9.66
CA TRP A 67 21.69 -4.39 -10.52
C TRP A 67 20.80 -4.40 -11.77
N LEU A 68 19.55 -3.96 -11.63
CA LEU A 68 18.65 -3.76 -12.76
C LEU A 68 19.17 -2.70 -13.72
N ALA A 69 19.57 -1.54 -13.19
CA ALA A 69 20.12 -0.43 -13.98
C ALA A 69 21.42 -0.79 -14.70
N ASP A 70 22.28 -1.58 -14.06
CA ASP A 70 23.55 -2.07 -14.62
C ASP A 70 23.37 -3.25 -15.60
N GLY A 71 22.14 -3.73 -15.82
CA GLY A 71 21.85 -4.88 -16.68
C GLY A 71 22.38 -6.23 -16.16
N ARG A 72 22.72 -6.34 -14.87
CA ARG A 72 23.36 -7.55 -14.29
C ARG A 72 22.49 -8.79 -14.36
N ILE A 73 21.18 -8.64 -14.39
CA ILE A 73 20.21 -9.72 -14.53
C ILE A 73 19.52 -9.72 -15.91
N GLY A 74 19.99 -8.87 -16.82
CA GLY A 74 19.38 -8.67 -18.12
C GLY A 74 18.02 -7.98 -18.05
N GLU A 75 17.22 -8.13 -19.08
CA GLU A 75 15.87 -7.57 -19.16
C GLU A 75 14.89 -8.39 -18.33
N VAL A 76 14.16 -7.72 -17.43
CA VAL A 76 13.11 -8.37 -16.63
C VAL A 76 11.92 -8.68 -17.54
N ARG A 77 11.59 -9.95 -17.67
CA ARG A 77 10.48 -10.43 -18.50
C ARG A 77 9.24 -10.78 -17.69
N HIS A 78 9.43 -11.13 -16.44
CA HIS A 78 8.34 -11.57 -15.58
C HIS A 78 8.70 -11.35 -14.13
N LEU A 79 7.72 -10.91 -13.33
CA LEU A 79 7.78 -10.87 -11.89
C LEU A 79 6.60 -11.66 -11.34
N HIS A 80 6.88 -12.62 -10.50
CA HIS A 80 5.85 -13.35 -9.75
C HIS A 80 6.05 -13.15 -8.26
N TRP A 81 4.97 -12.80 -7.58
CA TRP A 81 4.95 -12.67 -6.14
C TRP A 81 3.73 -13.37 -5.56
N SER A 82 3.94 -14.21 -4.58
CA SER A 82 2.87 -14.88 -3.86
C SER A 82 3.07 -14.78 -2.37
N LEU A 83 1.97 -14.65 -1.64
CA LEU A 83 1.95 -14.64 -0.19
C LEU A 83 0.76 -15.49 0.27
N SER A 84 1.05 -16.51 1.05
CA SER A 84 0.05 -17.30 1.75
C SER A 84 0.33 -17.26 3.24
N LYS A 85 -0.70 -17.05 4.03
CA LYS A 85 -0.61 -16.99 5.49
C LYS A 85 -1.80 -17.73 6.10
N ALA A 86 -1.53 -18.56 7.07
CA ALA A 86 -2.61 -19.18 7.86
C ALA A 86 -3.37 -18.09 8.63
N ALA A 87 -4.68 -18.28 8.77
CA ALA A 87 -5.50 -17.45 9.62
C ALA A 87 -4.94 -17.43 11.05
N SER A 88 -4.83 -16.24 11.64
CA SER A 88 -4.42 -16.08 13.03
C SER A 88 -5.51 -16.60 13.99
N GLU A 89 -5.15 -16.78 15.25
CA GLU A 89 -6.15 -17.10 16.27
C GLU A 89 -7.19 -15.98 16.42
N ALA A 90 -6.77 -14.73 16.33
CA ALA A 90 -7.67 -13.58 16.33
C ALA A 90 -8.67 -13.63 15.17
N ASP A 91 -8.23 -13.97 13.95
CA ASP A 91 -9.11 -14.12 12.80
C ASP A 91 -10.12 -15.26 13.01
N ARG A 92 -9.69 -16.40 13.58
CA ARG A 92 -10.55 -17.56 13.85
C ARG A 92 -11.53 -17.34 14.99
N SER A 93 -11.14 -16.57 16.00
CA SER A 93 -12.01 -16.27 17.15
C SER A 93 -12.99 -15.13 16.90
N GLY A 94 -12.89 -14.45 15.74
CA GLY A 94 -13.69 -13.26 15.45
C GLY A 94 -13.31 -12.03 16.29
N ALA A 95 -12.10 -12.01 16.86
CA ALA A 95 -11.60 -10.85 17.59
C ALA A 95 -11.49 -9.63 16.67
N ALA A 96 -11.85 -8.46 17.18
CA ALA A 96 -11.80 -7.23 16.43
C ALA A 96 -10.38 -6.94 15.92
N ASN A 97 -10.25 -6.76 14.61
CA ASN A 97 -9.00 -6.46 13.95
C ASN A 97 -9.27 -5.43 12.85
N TRP A 98 -8.85 -4.20 13.06
CA TRP A 98 -9.08 -3.12 12.11
C TRP A 98 -8.51 -3.41 10.71
N ARG A 99 -7.46 -4.26 10.60
CA ARG A 99 -6.86 -4.64 9.30
C ARG A 99 -7.74 -5.51 8.43
N THR A 100 -8.78 -6.10 9.01
CA THR A 100 -9.75 -6.95 8.31
C THR A 100 -11.15 -6.33 8.26
N ASP A 101 -11.25 -5.05 8.69
CA ASP A 101 -12.42 -4.21 8.52
C ASP A 101 -12.21 -3.29 7.30
N PRO A 102 -12.93 -3.52 6.18
CA PRO A 102 -12.73 -2.73 4.97
C PRO A 102 -13.12 -1.25 5.14
N GLN A 103 -13.92 -0.89 6.12
CA GLN A 103 -14.27 0.51 6.40
C GLN A 103 -13.12 1.26 7.07
N VAL A 104 -12.27 0.57 7.81
CA VAL A 104 -11.12 1.14 8.51
C VAL A 104 -9.85 1.01 7.69
N ALA A 105 -9.63 -0.16 7.08
CA ALA A 105 -8.39 -0.48 6.36
C ALA A 105 -8.45 -0.23 4.85
N GLY A 106 -9.66 -0.02 4.28
CA GLY A 106 -9.87 0.07 2.83
C GLY A 106 -9.89 -1.27 2.10
N GLY A 107 -9.66 -2.36 2.83
CA GLY A 107 -9.61 -3.74 2.34
C GLY A 107 -9.15 -4.67 3.44
N GLY A 108 -8.62 -5.84 3.08
CA GLY A 108 -8.08 -6.80 4.01
C GLY A 108 -6.56 -6.80 4.10
N TYR A 109 -6.00 -7.97 4.40
CA TYR A 109 -4.55 -8.15 4.45
C TYR A 109 -3.85 -7.88 3.10
N PHE A 110 -4.58 -7.97 1.98
CA PHE A 110 -4.02 -7.56 0.70
C PHE A 110 -3.72 -6.05 0.69
N ALA A 111 -4.65 -5.21 1.08
CA ALA A 111 -4.45 -3.76 1.15
C ALA A 111 -3.29 -3.39 2.11
N ASP A 112 -3.20 -4.05 3.26
CA ASP A 112 -2.12 -3.80 4.23
C ASP A 112 -0.74 -4.28 3.76
N LEU A 113 -0.64 -5.48 3.19
CA LEU A 113 0.64 -6.13 2.88
C LEU A 113 1.08 -5.92 1.43
N ALA A 114 0.14 -6.01 0.47
CA ALA A 114 0.48 -5.91 -0.95
C ALA A 114 0.83 -4.48 -1.35
N SER A 115 0.32 -3.46 -0.68
CA SER A 115 0.71 -2.07 -0.91
C SER A 115 2.22 -1.86 -0.85
N HIS A 116 2.91 -2.53 0.09
CA HIS A 116 4.38 -2.52 0.17
C HIS A 116 5.07 -3.21 -1.01
N GLY A 117 4.47 -4.29 -1.53
CA GLY A 117 5.00 -5.01 -2.69
C GLY A 117 4.81 -4.22 -3.97
N LEU A 118 3.60 -3.72 -4.20
CA LEU A 118 3.26 -2.93 -5.38
C LEU A 118 4.10 -1.65 -5.46
N ASP A 119 4.24 -0.94 -4.35
CA ASP A 119 5.13 0.23 -4.27
C ASP A 119 6.59 -0.12 -4.63
N LEU A 120 7.10 -1.25 -4.10
CA LEU A 120 8.45 -1.71 -4.39
C LEU A 120 8.61 -2.11 -5.87
N PHE A 121 7.61 -2.77 -6.45
CA PHE A 121 7.67 -3.17 -7.86
C PHE A 121 7.68 -1.95 -8.79
N GLN A 122 6.85 -0.94 -8.53
CA GLN A 122 6.90 0.33 -9.26
C GLN A 122 8.25 1.04 -9.08
N TYR A 123 8.82 1.02 -7.89
CA TYR A 123 10.15 1.59 -7.63
C TYR A 123 11.27 0.90 -8.42
N LEU A 124 11.16 -0.41 -8.64
CA LEU A 124 12.19 -1.22 -9.31
C LEU A 124 11.99 -1.28 -10.83
N LEU A 125 10.75 -1.34 -11.31
CA LEU A 125 10.42 -1.70 -12.69
C LEU A 125 9.67 -0.61 -13.45
N GLY A 126 9.21 0.45 -12.78
CA GLY A 126 8.42 1.52 -13.38
C GLY A 126 6.92 1.39 -13.10
N ASP A 127 6.14 2.25 -13.76
CA ASP A 127 4.71 2.37 -13.50
C ASP A 127 3.91 1.18 -14.02
N ILE A 128 2.89 0.82 -13.26
CA ILE A 128 1.88 -0.17 -13.68
C ILE A 128 0.96 0.49 -14.70
N VAL A 129 0.84 -0.10 -15.88
CA VAL A 129 0.05 0.47 -16.99
C VAL A 129 -1.34 -0.15 -17.13
N GLU A 130 -1.49 -1.40 -16.71
CA GLU A 130 -2.76 -2.12 -16.78
C GLU A 130 -2.87 -3.08 -15.60
N VAL A 131 -4.08 -3.30 -15.11
CA VAL A 131 -4.35 -4.25 -14.03
C VAL A 131 -5.57 -5.08 -14.36
N ALA A 132 -5.45 -6.38 -14.18
CA ALA A 132 -6.59 -7.31 -14.18
C ALA A 132 -6.51 -8.19 -12.93
N GLY A 133 -7.63 -8.44 -12.29
CA GLY A 133 -7.63 -9.28 -11.09
C GLY A 133 -9.01 -9.51 -10.52
N PHE A 134 -9.04 -10.35 -9.52
CA PHE A 134 -10.24 -10.63 -8.75
C PHE A 134 -9.88 -10.86 -7.27
N SER A 135 -10.85 -10.58 -6.42
CA SER A 135 -10.77 -10.86 -4.99
C SER A 135 -11.97 -11.68 -4.54
N THR A 136 -11.75 -12.50 -3.54
CA THR A 136 -12.80 -13.34 -2.96
C THR A 136 -12.68 -13.39 -1.44
N ARG A 137 -13.74 -13.89 -0.80
CA ARG A 137 -13.79 -14.15 0.63
C ARG A 137 -14.11 -15.63 0.80
N GLN A 138 -13.08 -16.47 0.80
CA GLN A 138 -13.20 -17.92 0.78
C GLN A 138 -13.43 -18.51 2.16
N ALA A 139 -12.67 -18.09 3.17
CA ALA A 139 -12.79 -18.60 4.53
C ALA A 139 -13.93 -17.94 5.31
N GLY A 140 -14.31 -16.70 4.95
CA GLY A 140 -15.43 -15.99 5.57
C GLY A 140 -15.21 -15.62 7.04
N LEU A 141 -13.97 -15.56 7.51
CA LEU A 141 -13.62 -15.27 8.91
C LEU A 141 -13.79 -13.79 9.27
N TYR A 142 -13.77 -12.89 8.28
CA TYR A 142 -13.91 -11.45 8.45
C TYR A 142 -14.57 -10.80 7.22
N ALA A 143 -14.84 -9.50 7.29
CA ALA A 143 -15.62 -8.80 6.25
C ALA A 143 -14.81 -8.52 4.98
N ALA A 144 -13.48 -8.32 5.09
CA ALA A 144 -12.62 -8.04 3.96
C ALA A 144 -12.32 -9.28 3.11
N GLU A 145 -11.69 -9.08 1.96
CA GLU A 145 -11.15 -10.15 1.11
C GLU A 145 -10.05 -10.95 1.82
N ASP A 146 -9.98 -12.24 1.58
CA ASP A 146 -8.97 -13.16 2.11
C ASP A 146 -8.18 -13.89 1.01
N ALA A 147 -8.56 -13.73 -0.25
CA ALA A 147 -7.86 -14.24 -1.40
C ALA A 147 -7.91 -13.23 -2.55
N VAL A 148 -6.76 -12.87 -3.09
CA VAL A 148 -6.61 -11.96 -4.24
C VAL A 148 -5.65 -12.56 -5.24
N SER A 149 -5.99 -12.45 -6.52
CA SER A 149 -5.11 -12.74 -7.64
C SER A 149 -5.17 -11.58 -8.62
N ALA A 150 -4.02 -11.08 -9.03
CA ALA A 150 -3.93 -9.97 -9.97
C ALA A 150 -2.73 -10.14 -10.90
N SER A 151 -2.85 -9.55 -12.10
CA SER A 151 -1.77 -9.34 -13.04
C SER A 151 -1.72 -7.87 -13.45
N TRP A 152 -0.53 -7.35 -13.73
CA TRP A 152 -0.28 -5.96 -14.11
C TRP A 152 0.94 -5.83 -15.02
#